data_edd784c542ecbf29396d2166fdad3de3
#
_entry.id   edd784c542ecbf29396d2166fdad3de3
#
_cell.length_a   1.000
_cell.length_b   1.000
_cell.length_c   1.000
_cell.angle_alpha   90.00
_cell.angle_beta   90.00
_cell.angle_gamma   90.00
#
_symmetry.space_group_name_H-M   'P 1'
#
loop_
_entity.id
_entity.type
_entity.pdbx_description
1 polymer ?
#
loop_
_entity_poly.entity_id
_entity_poly.type
_entity_poly.pdbx_seq_one_letter_code
_entity_poly.pdbx_strand_id
1 'polypeptide(L)'
;ERVVDAEGDFIVADFSPEVGGEVIVDNEDALFSLSEPAVVGLLPKWLDKVEDTSFKYAGVSPWRAPLQWTATTNAAYYGRYIRSAYVIKSGNGSQTATWKVPVPSSGQYDVYYYVSKDNELKYSKQANGEYHFKVEHDEEMEEAYIDLRKANEGWEPIGTYYFSSDTVRVVLTNECKLRSVTADAVKIVKRY
;
A
#
# COMPACT_ATOMS: atom_id res chain seq x y z
N GLU A 1 -22.82 5.97 -3.02
CA GLU A 1 -24.16 5.42 -3.31
C GLU A 1 -24.00 3.90 -3.41
N ARG A 2 -24.68 3.15 -2.55
CA ARG A 2 -24.61 1.68 -2.60
C ARG A 2 -25.53 1.20 -3.70
N VAL A 3 -24.96 0.65 -4.75
CA VAL A 3 -25.73 0.02 -5.82
C VAL A 3 -25.97 -1.43 -5.43
N VAL A 4 -27.23 -1.81 -5.27
CA VAL A 4 -27.67 -3.21 -5.09
C VAL A 4 -28.49 -3.62 -6.30
N ASP A 5 -28.40 -4.89 -6.70
CA ASP A 5 -29.25 -5.43 -7.76
C ASP A 5 -30.71 -5.61 -7.30
N ALA A 6 -31.55 -6.08 -8.19
CA ALA A 6 -32.97 -6.30 -7.93
C ALA A 6 -33.23 -7.43 -6.90
N GLU A 7 -32.23 -8.24 -6.58
CA GLU A 7 -32.29 -9.35 -5.61
C GLU A 7 -31.69 -8.97 -4.26
N GLY A 8 -31.12 -7.75 -4.14
CA GLY A 8 -30.55 -7.22 -2.88
C GLY A 8 -29.11 -7.64 -2.63
N ASP A 9 -28.45 -8.25 -3.60
CA ASP A 9 -27.05 -8.57 -3.52
C ASP A 9 -26.17 -7.34 -3.82
N PHE A 10 -25.02 -7.28 -3.18
CA PHE A 10 -24.05 -6.21 -3.44
C PHE A 10 -23.44 -6.43 -4.82
N ILE A 11 -23.70 -5.52 -5.73
CA ILE A 11 -22.92 -5.45 -6.98
C ILE A 11 -21.52 -5.02 -6.59
N VAL A 12 -20.57 -5.94 -6.63
CA VAL A 12 -19.15 -5.60 -6.69
C VAL A 12 -19.00 -4.81 -7.98
N ALA A 13 -18.68 -3.52 -7.87
CA ALA A 13 -18.45 -2.70 -9.05
C ALA A 13 -17.43 -3.42 -9.92
N ASP A 14 -17.86 -3.78 -11.13
CA ASP A 14 -16.99 -4.40 -12.12
C ASP A 14 -15.88 -3.38 -12.42
N PHE A 15 -14.68 -3.66 -11.95
CA PHE A 15 -13.49 -2.87 -12.28
C PHE A 15 -13.15 -3.14 -13.74
N SER A 16 -13.95 -2.60 -14.64
CA SER A 16 -13.53 -2.47 -16.02
C SER A 16 -12.35 -1.48 -16.02
N PRO A 17 -11.15 -1.90 -16.43
CA PRO A 17 -10.02 -0.99 -16.51
C PRO A 17 -10.43 0.18 -17.41
N GLU A 18 -10.28 1.39 -16.91
CA GLU A 18 -10.55 2.58 -17.71
C GLU A 18 -9.72 2.48 -19.00
N VAL A 19 -10.33 2.86 -20.13
CA VAL A 19 -9.74 2.86 -21.45
C VAL A 19 -8.49 3.75 -21.45
N GLY A 20 -7.31 3.16 -21.21
CA GLY A 20 -6.04 3.90 -21.08
C GLY A 20 -4.83 3.04 -20.72
N GLY A 21 -5.00 1.76 -20.41
CA GLY A 21 -3.87 0.86 -20.04
C GLY A 21 -3.27 1.12 -18.65
N GLU A 22 -3.98 1.86 -17.80
CA GLU A 22 -3.60 2.14 -16.41
C GLU A 22 -4.51 1.38 -15.45
N VAL A 23 -3.91 0.70 -14.45
CA VAL A 23 -4.64 0.05 -13.36
C VAL A 23 -4.08 0.56 -12.03
N ILE A 24 -4.95 1.01 -11.14
CA ILE A 24 -4.60 1.50 -9.81
C ILE A 24 -5.27 0.60 -8.77
N VAL A 25 -4.52 0.21 -7.74
CA VAL A 25 -5.03 -0.44 -6.53
C VAL A 25 -4.66 0.42 -5.33
N ASP A 26 -5.69 0.88 -4.64
CA ASP A 26 -5.59 1.72 -3.44
C ASP A 26 -5.59 0.84 -2.17
N ASN A 27 -5.18 1.41 -1.06
CA ASN A 27 -5.26 0.76 0.26
C ASN A 27 -6.71 0.53 0.75
N GLU A 28 -7.72 1.12 0.09
CA GLU A 28 -9.15 0.90 0.36
C GLU A 28 -9.75 -0.22 -0.50
N ASP A 29 -9.02 -0.71 -1.50
CA ASP A 29 -9.51 -1.73 -2.42
C ASP A 29 -9.47 -3.14 -1.80
N ALA A 30 -10.39 -4.01 -2.22
CA ALA A 30 -10.42 -5.42 -1.81
C ALA A 30 -9.17 -6.22 -2.24
N LEU A 31 -8.39 -5.67 -3.18
CA LEU A 31 -7.14 -6.25 -3.70
C LEU A 31 -5.92 -5.85 -2.87
N PHE A 32 -6.10 -5.02 -1.87
CA PHE A 32 -5.08 -4.66 -0.88
C PHE A 32 -5.17 -5.55 0.34
N SER A 33 -4.04 -5.92 0.91
CA SER A 33 -3.97 -6.72 2.15
C SER A 33 -2.71 -6.39 2.95
N LEU A 34 -2.81 -6.59 4.26
CA LEU A 34 -1.72 -6.42 5.21
C LEU A 34 -1.29 -7.77 5.78
N SER A 35 -0.01 -7.92 6.12
CA SER A 35 0.44 -9.07 6.90
C SER A 35 -0.24 -9.09 8.26
N GLU A 36 -0.49 -10.29 8.78
CA GLU A 36 -0.97 -10.43 10.16
C GLU A 36 0.05 -9.82 11.14
N PRO A 37 -0.43 -9.25 12.25
CA PRO A 37 0.47 -8.74 13.29
C PRO A 37 1.43 -9.83 13.74
N ALA A 38 2.72 -9.52 13.84
CA ALA A 38 3.65 -10.43 14.48
C ALA A 38 3.18 -10.67 15.90
N VAL A 39 2.96 -11.93 16.27
CA VAL A 39 2.62 -12.31 17.66
C VAL A 39 3.84 -12.01 18.50
N VAL A 40 3.92 -10.82 19.06
CA VAL A 40 4.99 -10.40 19.95
C VAL A 40 4.68 -10.92 21.35
N GLY A 41 5.24 -12.09 21.63
CA GLY A 41 5.42 -12.57 23.01
C GLY A 41 4.21 -13.16 23.70
N LEU A 42 4.49 -13.90 24.74
CA LEU A 42 3.64 -14.65 25.67
C LEU A 42 2.62 -13.80 26.46
N LEU A 43 2.09 -12.72 25.90
CA LEU A 43 0.98 -12.01 26.54
C LEU A 43 -0.30 -12.79 26.33
N PRO A 44 -1.07 -13.05 27.38
CA PRO A 44 -2.31 -13.83 27.26
C PRO A 44 -3.29 -13.18 26.31
N LYS A 45 -3.90 -13.99 25.42
CA LYS A 45 -4.91 -13.55 24.41
C LYS A 45 -6.12 -12.76 24.97
N TRP A 46 -6.26 -12.68 26.29
CA TRP A 46 -7.33 -11.91 26.92
C TRP A 46 -7.04 -10.39 26.97
N LEU A 47 -5.78 -9.97 26.75
CA LEU A 47 -5.42 -8.56 26.63
C LEU A 47 -5.63 -8.00 25.20
N ASP A 48 -5.80 -8.88 24.19
CA ASP A 48 -6.08 -8.49 22.78
C ASP A 48 -7.53 -8.04 22.55
N LYS A 49 -8.35 -8.01 23.58
CA LYS A 49 -9.79 -7.74 23.46
C LYS A 49 -10.19 -6.29 23.74
N VAL A 50 -9.43 -5.34 23.20
CA VAL A 50 -9.96 -3.99 22.97
C VAL A 50 -9.61 -3.60 21.53
N GLU A 51 -10.09 -4.37 20.57
CA GLU A 51 -10.41 -3.83 19.28
C GLU A 51 -11.66 -2.97 19.46
N ASP A 52 -11.48 -1.73 19.77
CA ASP A 52 -12.50 -0.73 19.53
C ASP A 52 -12.58 -0.55 18.00
N THR A 53 -13.34 -1.43 17.33
CA THR A 53 -13.59 -1.42 15.90
C THR A 53 -14.46 -0.26 15.46
N SER A 54 -14.78 0.67 16.36
CA SER A 54 -15.68 1.79 16.08
C SER A 54 -15.07 2.84 15.15
N PHE A 55 -13.74 2.90 14.99
CA PHE A 55 -13.08 3.89 14.14
C PHE A 55 -11.94 3.30 13.32
N LYS A 56 -12.20 2.99 12.04
CA LYS A 56 -11.17 2.52 11.11
C LYS A 56 -9.96 3.47 11.05
N TYR A 57 -10.19 4.76 11.13
CA TYR A 57 -9.16 5.80 11.04
C TYR A 57 -8.91 6.45 12.41
N ALA A 58 -8.26 5.72 13.30
CA ALA A 58 -7.96 6.20 14.66
C ALA A 58 -6.93 7.35 14.69
N GLY A 59 -6.28 7.61 13.55
CA GLY A 59 -5.18 8.56 13.44
C GLY A 59 -3.85 7.99 13.99
N VAL A 60 -2.76 8.57 13.54
CA VAL A 60 -1.41 8.20 13.96
C VAL A 60 -0.85 9.33 14.81
N SER A 61 -0.31 8.99 15.98
CA SER A 61 0.36 9.98 16.83
C SER A 61 1.58 10.56 16.11
N PRO A 62 1.72 11.90 16.05
CA PRO A 62 2.90 12.53 15.45
C PRO A 62 4.20 12.23 16.20
N TRP A 63 4.10 11.72 17.43
CA TRP A 63 5.24 11.45 18.31
C TRP A 63 5.64 9.97 18.35
N ARG A 64 4.73 9.06 18.00
CA ARG A 64 4.97 7.61 18.12
C ARG A 64 4.35 6.87 16.94
N ALA A 65 5.20 6.27 16.10
CA ALA A 65 4.76 5.41 15.03
C ALA A 65 4.08 4.13 15.60
N PRO A 66 2.95 3.69 15.01
CA PRO A 66 2.22 2.51 15.46
C PRO A 66 3.04 1.24 15.25
N LEU A 67 2.88 0.26 16.13
CA LEU A 67 3.57 -1.03 16.04
C LEU A 67 2.90 -2.01 15.08
N GLN A 68 1.64 -1.75 14.73
CA GLN A 68 0.85 -2.51 13.75
C GLN A 68 0.39 -1.57 12.65
N TRP A 69 0.07 -2.12 11.49
CA TRP A 69 -0.52 -1.35 10.41
C TRP A 69 -1.78 -0.65 10.87
N THR A 70 -1.78 0.66 10.88
CA THR A 70 -2.85 1.50 11.40
C THR A 70 -3.34 2.43 10.30
N ALA A 71 -4.63 2.39 10.02
CA ALA A 71 -5.27 3.26 9.04
C ALA A 71 -5.30 4.71 9.53
N THR A 72 -4.98 5.63 8.65
CA THR A 72 -5.02 7.07 8.92
C THR A 72 -5.44 7.84 7.67
N THR A 73 -5.89 9.08 7.85
CA THR A 73 -6.31 9.97 6.75
C THR A 73 -5.42 11.20 6.71
N ASN A 74 -5.05 11.62 5.50
CA ASN A 74 -4.32 12.86 5.26
C ASN A 74 -4.61 13.38 3.84
N ALA A 75 -4.64 14.69 3.66
CA ALA A 75 -4.83 15.31 2.35
C ALA A 75 -3.73 14.98 1.32
N ALA A 76 -2.55 14.57 1.80
CA ALA A 76 -1.41 14.17 0.96
C ALA A 76 -1.51 12.72 0.44
N TYR A 77 -2.41 11.89 0.96
CA TYR A 77 -2.58 10.51 0.52
C TYR A 77 -3.40 10.42 -0.76
N TYR A 78 -3.20 9.33 -1.48
CA TYR A 78 -4.06 8.97 -2.60
C TYR A 78 -5.47 8.62 -2.10
N GLY A 79 -6.41 8.64 -2.99
CA GLY A 79 -7.78 8.19 -2.76
C GLY A 79 -8.81 9.00 -3.52
N ARG A 80 -9.77 8.29 -4.10
CA ARG A 80 -10.86 8.89 -4.89
C ARG A 80 -11.93 9.51 -4.00
N TYR A 81 -12.26 8.84 -2.89
CA TYR A 81 -13.33 9.25 -1.96
C TYR A 81 -12.77 9.53 -0.56
N ILE A 82 -11.86 8.68 -0.10
CA ILE A 82 -11.20 8.80 1.18
C ILE A 82 -9.71 8.82 0.89
N ARG A 83 -9.03 9.88 1.29
CA ARG A 83 -7.57 9.96 1.23
C ARG A 83 -6.99 9.34 2.49
N SER A 84 -6.68 8.07 2.41
CA SER A 84 -6.20 7.26 3.52
C SER A 84 -4.93 6.51 3.16
N ALA A 85 -4.21 6.05 4.16
CA ALA A 85 -3.10 5.13 4.04
C ALA A 85 -2.96 4.30 5.31
N TYR A 86 -2.22 3.21 5.26
CA TYR A 86 -1.79 2.48 6.45
C TYR A 86 -0.36 2.85 6.80
N VAL A 87 -0.13 3.09 8.09
CA VAL A 87 1.19 3.46 8.61
C VAL A 87 1.64 2.44 9.64
N ILE A 88 2.93 2.09 9.61
CA ILE A 88 3.58 1.21 10.60
C ILE A 88 4.95 1.76 10.95
N LYS A 89 5.42 1.47 12.16
CA LYS A 89 6.81 1.70 12.55
C LYS A 89 7.76 0.89 11.66
N SER A 90 8.85 1.52 11.22
CA SER A 90 9.91 0.84 10.50
C SER A 90 10.50 -0.31 11.33
N GLY A 91 10.85 -1.39 10.65
CA GLY A 91 11.31 -2.63 11.26
C GLY A 91 12.31 -3.38 10.39
N ASN A 92 12.23 -4.70 10.43
CA ASN A 92 13.14 -5.61 9.75
C ASN A 92 12.54 -6.28 8.50
N GLY A 93 11.46 -5.77 7.95
CA GLY A 93 10.80 -6.34 6.79
C GLY A 93 9.78 -7.45 7.08
N SER A 94 9.57 -7.80 8.35
CA SER A 94 8.63 -8.87 8.72
C SER A 94 7.15 -8.50 8.57
N GLN A 95 6.84 -7.23 8.48
CA GLN A 95 5.49 -6.71 8.26
C GLN A 95 5.37 -6.16 6.85
N THR A 96 4.32 -6.53 6.14
CA THR A 96 4.15 -6.18 4.73
C THR A 96 2.76 -5.64 4.43
N ALA A 97 2.71 -4.78 3.41
CA ALA A 97 1.50 -4.38 2.71
C ALA A 97 1.57 -4.89 1.28
N THR A 98 0.50 -5.49 0.77
CA THR A 98 0.47 -6.16 -0.53
C THR A 98 -0.69 -5.67 -1.37
N TRP A 99 -0.39 -5.24 -2.59
CA TRP A 99 -1.36 -4.92 -3.63
C TRP A 99 -1.35 -6.05 -4.67
N LYS A 100 -2.51 -6.66 -4.92
CA LYS A 100 -2.74 -7.59 -6.03
C LYS A 100 -3.27 -6.80 -7.21
N VAL A 101 -2.42 -6.48 -8.17
CA VAL A 101 -2.77 -5.61 -9.28
C VAL A 101 -3.16 -6.47 -10.49
N PRO A 102 -4.40 -6.38 -10.99
CA PRO A 102 -4.82 -7.08 -12.20
C PRO A 102 -4.04 -6.59 -13.42
N VAL A 103 -3.59 -7.52 -14.26
CA VAL A 103 -2.87 -7.26 -15.50
C VAL A 103 -3.82 -7.52 -16.68
N PRO A 104 -4.31 -6.48 -17.39
CA PRO A 104 -5.32 -6.64 -18.44
C PRO A 104 -4.87 -7.48 -19.63
N SER A 105 -3.60 -7.49 -19.94
CA SER A 105 -3.01 -8.29 -21.01
C SER A 105 -1.50 -8.38 -20.85
N SER A 106 -0.87 -9.43 -21.34
CA SER A 106 0.60 -9.58 -21.30
C SER A 106 1.31 -8.39 -21.98
N GLY A 107 2.49 -8.05 -21.48
CA GLY A 107 3.31 -6.96 -22.03
C GLY A 107 4.20 -6.30 -20.99
N GLN A 108 4.91 -5.25 -21.41
CA GLN A 108 5.70 -4.42 -20.51
C GLN A 108 4.85 -3.38 -19.80
N TYR A 109 5.09 -3.23 -18.51
CA TYR A 109 4.41 -2.27 -17.65
C TYR A 109 5.40 -1.49 -16.81
N ASP A 110 5.14 -0.18 -16.69
CA ASP A 110 5.77 0.64 -15.66
C ASP A 110 4.94 0.53 -14.39
N VAL A 111 5.60 0.24 -13.27
CA VAL A 111 4.99 0.13 -11.94
C VAL A 111 5.35 1.35 -11.12
N TYR A 112 4.35 1.96 -10.49
CA TYR A 112 4.49 3.16 -9.67
C TYR A 112 3.92 2.96 -8.28
N TYR A 113 4.49 3.67 -7.34
CA TYR A 113 3.96 3.83 -5.99
C TYR A 113 3.60 5.29 -5.74
N TYR A 114 2.52 5.53 -5.01
CA TYR A 114 2.12 6.89 -4.64
C TYR A 114 2.86 7.34 -3.38
N VAL A 115 3.76 8.30 -3.53
CA VAL A 115 4.53 8.89 -2.44
C VAL A 115 3.77 10.06 -1.85
N SER A 116 3.35 9.93 -0.61
CA SER A 116 2.84 11.05 0.18
C SER A 116 3.99 11.71 0.93
N LYS A 117 4.21 13.00 0.72
CA LYS A 117 5.13 13.80 1.52
C LYS A 117 4.40 14.43 2.70
N ASP A 118 4.11 13.62 3.69
CA ASP A 118 3.63 14.14 4.95
C ASP A 118 4.73 14.92 5.72
N ASN A 119 4.36 15.54 6.82
CA ASN A 119 5.29 16.36 7.60
C ASN A 119 6.49 15.56 8.18
N GLU A 120 6.39 14.24 8.32
CA GLU A 120 7.48 13.41 8.84
C GLU A 120 8.67 13.38 7.88
N LEU A 121 8.43 13.24 6.57
CA LEU A 121 9.48 13.23 5.56
C LEU A 121 10.17 14.58 5.41
N LYS A 122 9.43 15.69 5.58
CA LYS A 122 10.00 17.05 5.49
C LYS A 122 11.02 17.35 6.60
N TYR A 123 10.87 16.73 7.76
CA TYR A 123 11.70 17.02 8.94
C TYR A 123 12.72 15.93 9.28
N SER A 124 12.67 14.79 8.61
CA SER A 124 13.64 13.72 8.86
C SER A 124 15.04 14.13 8.37
N LYS A 125 16.00 14.18 9.30
CA LYS A 125 17.42 14.39 9.01
C LYS A 125 18.18 13.09 8.72
N GLN A 126 17.51 11.94 8.76
CA GLN A 126 18.14 10.64 8.57
C GLN A 126 18.57 10.42 7.11
N ALA A 127 19.73 9.82 6.91
CA ALA A 127 20.43 9.78 5.63
C ALA A 127 19.80 8.69 4.83
N ASN A 128 19.10 7.87 4.72
CA ASN A 128 18.59 6.85 3.79
C ASN A 128 17.14 6.49 4.12
N GLY A 129 16.20 7.11 3.40
CA GLY A 129 14.78 6.86 3.52
C GLY A 129 14.26 5.99 2.38
N GLU A 130 14.85 4.80 2.19
CA GLU A 130 14.45 3.91 1.12
C GLU A 130 13.30 3.02 1.57
N TYR A 131 12.23 3.00 0.79
CA TYR A 131 11.19 1.99 0.88
C TYR A 131 11.60 0.78 0.07
N HIS A 132 11.46 -0.41 0.67
CA HIS A 132 11.81 -1.68 0.06
C HIS A 132 10.56 -2.37 -0.48
N PHE A 133 10.53 -2.53 -1.80
CA PHE A 133 9.46 -3.20 -2.52
C PHE A 133 9.94 -4.56 -3.06
N LYS A 134 8.99 -5.48 -3.18
CA LYS A 134 9.15 -6.72 -3.93
C LYS A 134 8.03 -6.79 -4.96
N VAL A 135 8.39 -6.98 -6.22
CA VAL A 135 7.46 -7.18 -7.32
C VAL A 135 7.48 -8.66 -7.69
N GLU A 136 6.38 -9.35 -7.39
CA GLU A 136 6.23 -10.79 -7.63
C GLU A 136 5.36 -11.00 -8.87
N HIS A 137 5.95 -11.56 -9.92
CA HIS A 137 5.30 -11.82 -11.20
C HIS A 137 5.93 -13.06 -11.87
N ASP A 138 5.13 -13.79 -12.66
CA ASP A 138 5.59 -14.88 -13.53
C ASP A 138 6.56 -15.88 -12.85
N GLU A 139 6.30 -16.24 -11.57
CA GLU A 139 7.13 -17.10 -10.73
C GLU A 139 8.49 -16.48 -10.32
N GLU A 140 8.74 -15.22 -10.66
CA GLU A 140 9.91 -14.45 -10.26
C GLU A 140 9.56 -13.40 -9.19
N MET A 141 10.59 -12.96 -8.47
CA MET A 141 10.48 -11.87 -7.51
C MET A 141 11.66 -10.94 -7.70
N GLU A 142 11.35 -9.70 -7.98
CA GLU A 142 12.35 -8.63 -8.10
C GLU A 142 12.24 -7.64 -6.95
N GLU A 143 13.39 -7.22 -6.43
CA GLU A 143 13.47 -6.21 -5.37
C GLU A 143 13.71 -4.83 -5.97
N ALA A 144 13.01 -3.83 -5.43
CA ALA A 144 13.13 -2.45 -5.85
C ALA A 144 13.11 -1.51 -4.64
N TYR A 145 13.70 -0.32 -4.81
CA TYR A 145 13.86 0.65 -3.73
C TYR A 145 13.49 2.05 -4.20
N ILE A 146 12.72 2.77 -3.39
CA ILE A 146 12.42 4.19 -3.61
C ILE A 146 13.04 5.01 -2.49
N ASP A 147 14.02 5.87 -2.83
CA ASP A 147 14.56 6.86 -1.89
C ASP A 147 13.57 8.03 -1.76
N LEU A 148 12.77 8.03 -0.70
CA LEU A 148 11.73 9.03 -0.46
C LEU A 148 12.26 10.46 -0.32
N ARG A 149 13.55 10.65 -0.10
CA ARG A 149 14.16 11.97 -0.04
C ARG A 149 14.33 12.59 -1.41
N LYS A 150 14.57 11.74 -2.42
CA LYS A 150 14.73 12.14 -3.81
C LYS A 150 13.42 12.09 -4.58
N ALA A 151 12.50 11.22 -4.14
CA ALA A 151 11.20 11.06 -4.74
C ALA A 151 10.40 12.37 -4.69
N ASN A 152 9.54 12.59 -5.68
CA ASN A 152 8.55 13.65 -5.65
C ASN A 152 7.28 13.20 -4.92
N GLU A 153 6.41 14.13 -4.56
CA GLU A 153 5.06 13.82 -4.11
C GLU A 153 4.23 13.35 -5.31
N GLY A 154 3.48 12.27 -5.15
CA GLY A 154 2.68 11.65 -6.21
C GLY A 154 3.27 10.35 -6.72
N TRP A 155 3.04 10.02 -7.98
CA TRP A 155 3.44 8.75 -8.57
C TRP A 155 4.93 8.69 -8.86
N GLU A 156 5.66 7.85 -8.13
CA GLU A 156 7.08 7.59 -8.33
C GLU A 156 7.31 6.18 -8.89
N PRO A 157 8.20 6.01 -9.87
CA PRO A 157 8.43 4.72 -10.49
C PRO A 157 9.14 3.74 -9.54
N ILE A 158 8.63 2.50 -9.47
CA ILE A 158 9.29 1.35 -8.85
C ILE A 158 10.21 0.69 -9.87
N GLY A 159 9.72 0.48 -11.08
CA GLY A 159 10.45 -0.18 -12.16
C GLY A 159 9.59 -0.46 -13.39
N THR A 160 10.20 -1.12 -14.37
CA THR A 160 9.52 -1.60 -15.58
C THR A 160 9.70 -3.11 -15.67
N TYR A 161 8.59 -3.84 -15.79
CA TYR A 161 8.55 -5.30 -15.74
C TYR A 161 7.74 -5.85 -16.91
N TYR A 162 8.02 -7.08 -17.32
CA TYR A 162 7.17 -7.82 -18.26
C TYR A 162 6.23 -8.72 -17.46
N PHE A 163 4.92 -8.58 -17.69
CA PHE A 163 3.91 -9.41 -17.05
C PHE A 163 3.24 -10.30 -18.09
N SER A 164 3.24 -11.61 -17.87
CA SER A 164 2.51 -12.60 -18.66
C SER A 164 1.29 -13.14 -17.92
N SER A 165 1.25 -13.02 -16.59
CA SER A 165 0.16 -13.47 -15.72
C SER A 165 -0.96 -12.42 -15.64
N ASP A 166 -2.13 -12.87 -15.19
CA ASP A 166 -3.32 -12.02 -15.01
C ASP A 166 -3.21 -11.09 -13.78
N THR A 167 -2.25 -11.33 -12.90
CA THR A 167 -2.10 -10.59 -11.65
C THR A 167 -0.62 -10.50 -11.27
N VAL A 168 -0.19 -9.31 -10.88
CA VAL A 168 1.10 -9.06 -10.24
C VAL A 168 0.89 -8.69 -8.78
N ARG A 169 1.84 -9.06 -7.92
CA ARG A 169 1.84 -8.66 -6.51
C ARG A 169 2.96 -7.67 -6.27
N VAL A 170 2.60 -6.49 -5.79
CA VAL A 170 3.55 -5.49 -5.31
C VAL A 170 3.50 -5.49 -3.79
N VAL A 171 4.62 -5.74 -3.16
CA VAL A 171 4.75 -5.89 -1.71
C VAL A 171 5.67 -4.81 -1.18
N LEU A 172 5.19 -3.98 -0.28
CA LEU A 172 5.99 -3.03 0.50
C LEU A 172 6.31 -3.65 1.85
N THR A 173 7.57 -3.70 2.22
CA THR A 173 8.00 -4.18 3.53
C THR A 173 8.12 -3.03 4.52
N ASN A 174 8.06 -3.32 5.82
CA ASN A 174 8.35 -2.30 6.84
C ASN A 174 9.87 -2.10 7.08
N GLU A 175 10.73 -2.67 6.23
CA GLU A 175 12.17 -2.42 6.28
C GLU A 175 12.48 -1.03 5.75
N CYS A 176 12.83 -0.13 6.64
CA CYS A 176 13.16 1.25 6.30
C CYS A 176 13.99 1.88 7.43
N LYS A 177 14.83 2.85 7.08
CA LYS A 177 15.61 3.64 8.06
C LYS A 177 14.89 4.91 8.51
N LEU A 178 13.74 5.23 7.93
CA LEU A 178 12.85 6.27 8.44
C LEU A 178 12.15 5.78 9.70
N ARG A 179 11.39 6.65 10.33
CA ARG A 179 10.64 6.34 11.53
C ARG A 179 9.47 5.39 11.28
N SER A 180 8.80 5.56 10.15
CA SER A 180 7.62 4.80 9.74
C SER A 180 7.61 4.52 8.25
N VAL A 181 6.83 3.52 7.87
CA VAL A 181 6.50 3.17 6.50
C VAL A 181 5.01 3.41 6.29
N THR A 182 4.68 4.03 5.17
CA THR A 182 3.30 4.33 4.76
C THR A 182 2.94 3.46 3.58
N ALA A 183 1.83 2.75 3.61
CA ALA A 183 1.27 1.98 2.51
C ALA A 183 0.04 2.72 1.97
N ASP A 184 0.13 3.21 0.73
CA ASP A 184 -0.87 4.05 0.08
C ASP A 184 -1.41 3.35 -1.19
N ALA A 185 -1.01 3.73 -2.38
CA ALA A 185 -1.52 3.17 -3.63
C ALA A 185 -0.41 2.73 -4.59
N VAL A 186 -0.72 1.73 -5.42
CA VAL A 186 0.13 1.23 -6.50
C VAL A 186 -0.59 1.37 -7.84
N LYS A 187 0.17 1.70 -8.88
CA LYS A 187 -0.31 1.84 -10.25
C LYS A 187 0.58 1.07 -11.21
N ILE A 188 -0.03 0.41 -12.19
CA ILE A 188 0.67 -0.10 -13.37
C ILE A 188 0.18 0.60 -14.63
N VAL A 189 1.09 0.86 -15.56
CA VAL A 189 0.80 1.50 -16.85
C VAL A 189 1.43 0.67 -17.96
N LYS A 190 0.63 0.21 -18.93
CA LYS A 190 1.14 -0.56 -20.04
C LYS A 190 1.99 0.31 -20.98
N ARG A 191 3.16 -0.20 -21.36
CA ARG A 191 4.00 0.37 -22.42
C ARG A 191 3.56 -0.14 -23.80
N TYR A 192 3.49 0.73 -24.76
CA TYR A 192 3.16 0.43 -26.17
C TYR A 192 4.40 0.56 -27.06
#